data_41f8b51788ba90679ba75a2abca5728c
#
_entry.id   41f8b51788ba90679ba75a2abca5728c
#
_cell.length_a   1.000
_cell.length_b   1.000
_cell.length_c   1.000
_cell.angle_alpha   90.00
_cell.angle_beta   90.00
_cell.angle_gamma   90.00
#
_symmetry.space_group_name_H-M   'P 1'
#
loop_
_entity.id
_entity.type
_entity.pdbx_description
1 polymer ?
#
loop_
_entity_poly.entity_id
_entity_poly.type
_entity_poly.pdbx_seq_one_letter_code
_entity_poly.pdbx_strand_id
1 'polypeptide(L)'
;MKNIAKTCFVTAVLFALVGMGWGIQMSATHDHTLSPAHGHLNLLGFVAMAVYGSYYAVSPEAGQSRLAQFHYALAVLSVIVLVPGIVLAITGSGETLAKVGSVFSVLSMVLFGLVVLKFRLGGQESTAT
;
A
#
# COMPACT_ATOMS: atom_id res chain seq x y z
N MET A 1 -14.06 -10.88 14.76
CA MET A 1 -13.72 -10.16 13.53
C MET A 1 -12.41 -10.70 12.95
N LYS A 2 -12.35 -10.81 11.64
CA LYS A 2 -11.15 -11.31 10.97
C LYS A 2 -10.04 -10.27 10.99
N ASN A 3 -8.80 -10.73 11.27
CA ASN A 3 -7.62 -9.88 11.16
C ASN A 3 -7.33 -9.59 9.69
N ILE A 4 -7.07 -8.33 9.37
CA ILE A 4 -6.81 -7.86 8.01
C ILE A 4 -5.42 -8.28 7.48
N ALA A 5 -4.55 -8.84 8.34
CA ALA A 5 -3.17 -9.17 7.99
C ALA A 5 -3.06 -10.07 6.75
N LYS A 6 -3.84 -11.15 6.72
CA LYS A 6 -3.82 -12.06 5.55
C LYS A 6 -4.24 -11.34 4.28
N THR A 7 -5.25 -10.49 4.36
CA THR A 7 -5.72 -9.70 3.21
C THR A 7 -4.61 -8.77 2.71
N CYS A 8 -3.87 -8.13 3.61
CA CYS A 8 -2.71 -7.31 3.24
C CYS A 8 -1.64 -8.13 2.52
N PHE A 9 -1.30 -9.31 3.04
CA PHE A 9 -0.30 -10.16 2.41
C PHE A 9 -0.73 -10.66 1.02
N VAL A 10 -1.98 -11.09 0.88
CA VAL A 10 -2.49 -11.53 -0.42
C VAL A 10 -2.46 -10.38 -1.42
N THR A 11 -2.90 -9.20 -1.01
CA THR A 11 -2.86 -7.99 -1.83
C THR A 11 -1.43 -7.63 -2.22
N ALA A 12 -0.49 -7.72 -1.28
CA ALA A 12 0.93 -7.48 -1.54
C ALA A 12 1.48 -8.42 -2.61
N VAL A 13 1.16 -9.72 -2.51
CA VAL A 13 1.59 -10.71 -3.49
C VAL A 13 1.00 -10.42 -4.88
N LEU A 14 -0.28 -10.07 -4.95
CA LEU A 14 -0.92 -9.75 -6.23
C LEU A 14 -0.28 -8.53 -6.88
N PHE A 15 -0.04 -7.47 -6.14
CA PHE A 15 0.65 -6.28 -6.67
C PHE A 15 2.09 -6.60 -7.07
N ALA A 16 2.79 -7.43 -6.28
CA ALA A 16 4.15 -7.85 -6.62
C ALA A 16 4.19 -8.63 -7.94
N LEU A 17 3.25 -9.55 -8.16
CA LEU A 17 3.17 -10.32 -9.40
C LEU A 17 2.91 -9.41 -10.60
N VAL A 18 2.01 -8.45 -10.47
CA VAL A 18 1.77 -7.46 -11.52
C VAL A 18 3.04 -6.63 -11.78
N GLY A 19 3.70 -6.17 -10.73
CA GLY A 19 4.93 -5.41 -10.84
C GLY A 19 6.07 -6.20 -11.48
N MET A 20 6.22 -7.47 -11.13
CA MET A 20 7.23 -8.35 -11.71
C MET A 20 6.95 -8.61 -13.19
N GLY A 21 5.70 -8.88 -13.56
CA GLY A 21 5.31 -9.04 -14.96
C GLY A 21 5.59 -7.78 -15.78
N TRP A 22 5.27 -6.63 -15.21
CA TRP A 22 5.55 -5.34 -15.84
C TRP A 22 7.06 -5.11 -15.99
N GLY A 23 7.86 -5.44 -14.98
CA GLY A 23 9.31 -5.36 -15.04
C GLY A 23 9.91 -6.24 -16.14
N ILE A 24 9.38 -7.45 -16.31
CA ILE A 24 9.79 -8.35 -17.41
C ILE A 24 9.47 -7.71 -18.77
N GLN A 25 8.30 -7.14 -18.93
CA GLN A 25 7.90 -6.46 -20.16
C GLN A 25 8.81 -5.26 -20.45
N MET A 26 9.14 -4.46 -19.43
CA MET A 26 10.06 -3.34 -19.60
C MET A 26 11.46 -3.80 -20.00
N SER A 27 11.94 -4.88 -19.41
CA SER A 27 13.24 -5.46 -19.75
C SER A 27 13.26 -6.01 -21.17
N ALA A 28 12.19 -6.68 -21.59
CA ALA A 28 12.09 -7.28 -22.94
C ALA A 28 12.01 -6.21 -24.03
N THR A 29 11.34 -5.10 -23.78
CA THR A 29 11.17 -4.01 -24.76
C THR A 29 12.27 -2.97 -24.69
N HIS A 30 13.12 -3.00 -23.67
CA HIS A 30 14.11 -1.96 -23.35
C HIS A 30 13.48 -0.56 -23.19
N ASP A 31 12.19 -0.49 -22.93
CA ASP A 31 11.46 0.75 -22.69
C ASP A 31 11.16 0.89 -21.19
N HIS A 32 11.87 1.80 -20.55
CA HIS A 32 11.77 2.08 -19.12
C HIS A 32 11.08 3.42 -18.84
N THR A 33 10.33 3.94 -19.81
CA THR A 33 9.63 5.24 -19.68
C THR A 33 8.72 5.27 -18.48
N LEU A 34 8.06 4.16 -18.16
CA LEU A 34 7.11 4.05 -17.06
C LEU A 34 7.72 3.55 -15.75
N SER A 35 9.05 3.56 -15.62
CA SER A 35 9.75 3.15 -14.39
C SER A 35 9.20 3.81 -13.12
N PRO A 36 8.87 5.11 -13.10
CA PRO A 36 8.31 5.71 -11.88
C PRO A 36 6.97 5.08 -11.46
N ALA A 37 6.11 4.76 -12.40
CA ALA A 37 4.84 4.08 -12.11
C ALA A 37 5.07 2.66 -11.60
N HIS A 38 5.97 1.93 -12.25
CA HIS A 38 6.39 0.58 -11.84
C HIS A 38 6.97 0.59 -10.43
N GLY A 39 7.84 1.55 -10.12
CA GLY A 39 8.45 1.69 -8.81
C GLY A 39 7.43 1.97 -7.72
N HIS A 40 6.46 2.84 -7.98
CA HIS A 40 5.39 3.13 -7.02
C HIS A 40 4.49 1.90 -6.79
N LEU A 41 4.18 1.14 -7.83
CA LEU A 41 3.43 -0.10 -7.70
C LEU A 41 4.15 -1.07 -6.76
N ASN A 42 5.45 -1.27 -6.95
CA ASN A 42 6.22 -2.18 -6.11
C ASN A 42 6.37 -1.66 -4.68
N LEU A 43 6.65 -0.36 -4.51
CA LEU A 43 6.86 0.21 -3.19
C LEU A 43 5.57 0.28 -2.38
N LEU A 44 4.50 0.82 -2.95
CA LEU A 44 3.24 1.04 -2.24
C LEU A 44 2.33 -0.19 -2.29
N GLY A 45 2.32 -0.90 -3.39
CA GLY A 45 1.47 -2.08 -3.56
C GLY A 45 2.05 -3.33 -2.92
N PHE A 46 3.34 -3.54 -3.02
CA PHE A 46 3.99 -4.71 -2.45
C PHE A 46 4.63 -4.42 -1.09
N VAL A 47 5.66 -3.58 -1.06
CA VAL A 47 6.49 -3.42 0.15
C VAL A 47 5.67 -2.83 1.29
N ALA A 48 4.99 -1.71 1.07
CA ALA A 48 4.18 -1.07 2.12
C ALA A 48 3.06 -2.00 2.59
N MET A 49 2.37 -2.64 1.67
CA MET A 49 1.27 -3.54 2.00
C MET A 49 1.76 -4.74 2.83
N ALA A 50 2.94 -5.29 2.51
CA ALA A 50 3.55 -6.35 3.29
C ALA A 50 3.94 -5.88 4.69
N VAL A 51 4.44 -4.65 4.82
CA VAL A 51 4.72 -4.04 6.13
C VAL A 51 3.44 -3.89 6.94
N TYR A 52 2.35 -3.40 6.33
CA TYR A 52 1.06 -3.29 7.00
C TYR A 52 0.55 -4.65 7.46
N GLY A 53 0.63 -5.66 6.60
CA GLY A 53 0.24 -7.03 6.94
C GLY A 53 1.05 -7.58 8.12
N SER A 54 2.35 -7.34 8.12
CA SER A 54 3.24 -7.77 9.20
C SER A 54 2.85 -7.12 10.52
N TYR A 55 2.60 -5.80 10.50
CA TYR A 55 2.18 -5.07 11.68
C TYR A 55 0.84 -5.63 12.23
N TYR A 56 -0.15 -5.80 11.37
CA TYR A 56 -1.45 -6.32 11.79
C TYR A 56 -1.39 -7.78 12.26
N ALA A 57 -0.44 -8.57 11.75
CA ALA A 57 -0.24 -9.94 12.20
C ALA A 57 0.28 -9.99 13.64
N VAL A 58 1.22 -9.10 13.99
CA VAL A 58 1.79 -9.05 15.35
C VAL A 58 1.01 -8.16 16.31
N SER A 59 -0.02 -7.49 15.84
CA SER A 59 -0.89 -6.62 16.64
C SER A 59 -2.36 -6.98 16.36
N PRO A 60 -2.82 -8.11 16.92
CA PRO A 60 -4.16 -8.64 16.57
C PRO A 60 -5.29 -7.66 16.86
N GLU A 61 -5.19 -6.89 17.94
CA GLU A 61 -6.19 -5.88 18.28
C GLU A 61 -6.32 -4.83 17.18
N ALA A 62 -5.17 -4.35 16.68
CA ALA A 62 -5.16 -3.41 15.56
C ALA A 62 -5.72 -4.05 14.29
N GLY A 63 -5.27 -5.27 13.98
CA GLY A 63 -5.68 -5.97 12.76
C GLY A 63 -7.15 -6.32 12.69
N GLN A 64 -7.84 -6.39 13.81
CA GLN A 64 -9.27 -6.66 13.89
C GLN A 64 -10.12 -5.39 13.97
N SER A 65 -9.50 -4.23 14.03
CA SER A 65 -10.21 -2.96 14.18
C SER A 65 -10.83 -2.49 12.87
N ARG A 66 -11.86 -1.66 12.98
CA ARG A 66 -12.42 -0.96 11.80
C ARG A 66 -11.42 0.00 11.20
N LEU A 67 -10.56 0.59 12.03
CA LEU A 67 -9.54 1.51 11.57
C LEU A 67 -8.56 0.82 10.61
N ALA A 68 -8.21 -0.44 10.90
CA ALA A 68 -7.40 -1.26 9.99
C ALA A 68 -8.08 -1.48 8.64
N GLN A 69 -9.39 -1.72 8.64
CA GLN A 69 -10.15 -1.89 7.40
C GLN A 69 -10.17 -0.61 6.57
N PHE A 70 -10.39 0.54 7.19
CA PHE A 70 -10.32 1.83 6.51
C PHE A 70 -8.93 2.09 5.95
N HIS A 71 -7.91 1.84 6.75
CA HIS A 71 -6.52 2.00 6.32
C HIS A 71 -6.21 1.10 5.11
N TYR A 72 -6.58 -0.17 5.18
CA TYR A 72 -6.38 -1.10 4.06
C TYR A 72 -7.07 -0.60 2.79
N ALA A 73 -8.35 -0.23 2.89
CA ALA A 73 -9.12 0.24 1.75
C ALA A 73 -8.48 1.49 1.11
N LEU A 74 -8.05 2.45 1.94
CA LEU A 74 -7.41 3.66 1.47
C LEU A 74 -6.04 3.37 0.86
N ALA A 75 -5.27 2.46 1.44
CA ALA A 75 -3.97 2.04 0.91
C ALA A 75 -4.09 1.39 -0.47
N VAL A 76 -5.06 0.48 -0.66
CA VAL A 76 -5.32 -0.14 -1.96
C VAL A 76 -5.79 0.90 -2.97
N LEU A 77 -6.73 1.76 -2.57
CA LEU A 77 -7.25 2.82 -3.44
C LEU A 77 -6.13 3.76 -3.89
N SER A 78 -5.20 4.10 -3.00
CA SER A 78 -4.09 4.97 -3.33
C SER A 78 -3.22 4.38 -4.44
N VAL A 79 -2.93 3.08 -4.40
CA VAL A 79 -2.15 2.40 -5.45
C VAL A 79 -2.91 2.38 -6.77
N ILE A 80 -4.18 2.01 -6.74
CA ILE A 80 -5.04 1.90 -7.93
C ILE A 80 -5.20 3.25 -8.63
N VAL A 81 -5.21 4.34 -7.88
CA VAL A 81 -5.34 5.70 -8.45
C VAL A 81 -3.97 6.26 -8.84
N LEU A 82 -2.97 6.12 -7.97
CA LEU A 82 -1.67 6.75 -8.18
C LEU A 82 -0.90 6.11 -9.34
N VAL A 83 -0.84 4.79 -9.44
CA VAL A 83 -0.03 4.12 -10.46
C VAL A 83 -0.53 4.46 -11.88
N PRO A 84 -1.82 4.29 -12.22
CA PRO A 84 -2.31 4.77 -13.51
C PRO A 84 -2.17 6.28 -13.68
N GLY A 85 -2.30 7.05 -12.59
CA GLY A 85 -2.13 8.50 -12.61
C GLY A 85 -0.73 8.90 -13.03
N ILE A 86 0.29 8.22 -12.53
CA ILE A 86 1.69 8.46 -12.93
C ILE A 86 1.88 8.13 -14.41
N VAL A 87 1.31 7.03 -14.89
CA VAL A 87 1.34 6.66 -16.31
C VAL A 87 0.75 7.79 -17.17
N LEU A 88 -0.42 8.30 -16.80
CA LEU A 88 -1.07 9.40 -17.52
C LEU A 88 -0.23 10.68 -17.49
N ALA A 89 0.39 10.99 -16.37
CA ALA A 89 1.25 12.17 -16.24
C ALA A 89 2.48 12.05 -17.14
N ILE A 90 3.14 10.90 -17.15
CA ILE A 90 4.34 10.66 -17.96
C ILE A 90 4.01 10.69 -19.46
N THR A 91 2.86 10.14 -19.84
CA THR A 91 2.44 10.07 -21.25
C THR A 91 1.78 11.36 -21.74
N GLY A 92 1.68 12.39 -20.91
CA GLY A 92 1.15 13.70 -21.30
C GLY A 92 -0.35 13.83 -21.28
N SER A 93 -1.06 12.88 -20.66
CA SER A 93 -2.54 12.89 -20.59
C SER A 93 -3.10 13.65 -19.38
N GLY A 94 -2.24 14.30 -18.60
CA GLY A 94 -2.63 15.10 -17.45
C GLY A 94 -2.13 14.55 -16.12
N GLU A 95 -2.09 15.42 -15.11
CA GLU A 95 -1.51 15.13 -13.80
C GLU A 95 -2.55 15.00 -12.68
N THR A 96 -3.82 15.22 -12.96
CA THR A 96 -4.87 15.27 -11.93
C THR A 96 -4.97 13.97 -11.15
N LEU A 97 -4.96 12.84 -11.84
CA LEU A 97 -5.09 11.54 -11.20
C LEU A 97 -3.86 11.22 -10.32
N ALA A 98 -2.66 11.59 -10.79
CA ALA A 98 -1.44 11.44 -9.99
C ALA A 98 -1.50 12.27 -8.71
N LYS A 99 -1.99 13.50 -8.80
CA LYS A 99 -2.15 14.38 -7.64
C LYS A 99 -3.15 13.81 -6.63
N VAL A 100 -4.29 13.34 -7.10
CA VAL A 100 -5.32 12.71 -6.24
C VAL A 100 -4.75 11.46 -5.57
N GLY A 101 -4.08 10.59 -6.33
CA GLY A 101 -3.46 9.38 -5.79
C GLY A 101 -2.37 9.67 -4.77
N SER A 102 -1.59 10.73 -4.99
CA SER A 102 -0.56 11.19 -4.04
C SER A 102 -1.17 11.61 -2.71
N VAL A 103 -2.27 12.34 -2.74
CA VAL A 103 -3.00 12.73 -1.52
C VAL A 103 -3.50 11.50 -0.78
N PHE A 104 -4.10 10.55 -1.49
CA PHE A 104 -4.56 9.30 -0.89
C PHE A 104 -3.41 8.52 -0.26
N SER A 105 -2.25 8.50 -0.90
CA SER A 105 -1.06 7.80 -0.36
C SER A 105 -0.59 8.42 0.94
N VAL A 106 -0.51 9.75 1.00
CA VAL A 106 -0.12 10.47 2.22
C VAL A 106 -1.15 10.22 3.33
N LEU A 107 -2.45 10.34 3.03
CA LEU A 107 -3.50 10.10 4.00
C LEU A 107 -3.48 8.65 4.51
N SER A 108 -3.23 7.68 3.64
CA SER A 108 -3.09 6.28 4.02
C SER A 108 -1.94 6.10 5.03
N MET A 109 -0.79 6.72 4.78
CA MET A 109 0.35 6.63 5.68
C MET A 109 0.08 7.33 7.02
N VAL A 110 -0.54 8.50 7.00
CA VAL A 110 -0.96 9.19 8.23
C VAL A 110 -1.90 8.29 9.04
N LEU A 111 -2.87 7.68 8.38
CA LEU A 111 -3.81 6.78 9.03
C LEU A 111 -3.08 5.57 9.65
N PHE A 112 -2.12 5.00 8.94
CA PHE A 112 -1.28 3.93 9.50
C PHE A 112 -0.53 4.39 10.74
N GLY A 113 0.05 5.58 10.71
CA GLY A 113 0.71 6.19 11.87
C GLY A 113 -0.23 6.31 13.07
N LEU A 114 -1.47 6.73 12.84
CA LEU A 114 -2.48 6.82 13.89
C LEU A 114 -2.83 5.44 14.46
N VAL A 115 -2.91 4.42 13.59
CA VAL A 115 -3.12 3.04 14.04
C VAL A 115 -1.99 2.57 14.94
N VAL A 116 -0.74 2.80 14.53
CA VAL A 116 0.45 2.42 15.30
C VAL A 116 0.47 3.11 16.66
N LEU A 117 0.09 4.38 16.70
CA LEU A 117 0.03 5.14 17.96
C LEU A 117 -1.10 4.67 18.89
N LYS A 118 -2.22 4.26 18.32
CA LYS A 118 -3.40 3.84 19.08
C LYS A 118 -3.27 2.43 19.65
N PHE A 119 -2.69 1.50 18.89
CA PHE A 119 -2.61 0.08 19.25
C PHE A 119 -1.19 -0.29 19.65
N ARG A 120 -1.07 -1.41 20.37
CA ARG A 120 0.21 -1.91 20.86
C ARG A 120 0.80 -2.94 19.92
N LEU A 121 2.11 -3.04 19.95
CA LEU A 121 2.84 -4.07 19.22
C LEU A 121 2.83 -5.38 20.00
N GLY A 122 2.66 -6.50 19.26
CA GLY A 122 2.95 -7.83 19.74
C GLY A 122 2.16 -8.30 20.96
N GLY A 123 0.96 -7.78 21.19
CA GLY A 123 0.18 -8.15 22.35
C GLY A 123 0.83 -7.71 23.67
N GLN A 124 1.69 -6.70 23.65
CA GLN A 124 2.27 -6.13 24.85
C GLN A 124 1.15 -5.66 25.77
N GLU A 125 1.05 -6.30 26.93
CA GLU A 125 0.16 -5.84 27.97
C GLU A 125 0.59 -4.45 28.44
N SER A 126 -0.42 -3.66 28.82
CA SER A 126 -0.14 -2.41 29.51
C SER A 126 0.61 -2.71 30.79
N THR A 127 1.88 -2.37 30.83
CA THR A 127 2.60 -2.24 32.08
C THR A 127 2.31 -0.91 32.75
N ALA A 128 1.18 -0.28 32.43
CA ALA A 128 0.75 0.91 33.14
C ALA A 128 0.41 0.49 34.58
N THR A 129 1.36 0.58 35.41
CA THR A 129 1.19 0.63 36.85
C THR A 129 0.79 2.04 37.22
#